data_e4ccff56dd96e00bed17a2258fd0ba1e
#
_entry.id   e4ccff56dd96e00bed17a2258fd0ba1e
#
_cell.length_a   1.000
_cell.length_b   1.000
_cell.length_c   1.000
_cell.angle_alpha   90.00
_cell.angle_beta   90.00
_cell.angle_gamma   90.00
#
_symmetry.space_group_name_H-M   'P 1'
#
loop_
_entity.id
_entity.type
_entity.pdbx_description
1 polymer ?
#
loop_
_entity_poly.entity_id
_entity_poly.type
_entity_poly.pdbx_seq_one_letter_code
_entity_poly.pdbx_strand_id
1 'polypeptide(L)'
;LDYTNLAKTSVPVVKKMLQTHSIVIPRGETFKLILCDGTEVWLNANSKLVYPTAFIEKERTVFLEGEAYFKVTKDAKPFIVKTDYLQTKVLGTEFNVKSYTAEDSHVTLISGKVQVRSHENARFVDLEPGKDAMLLSDGLFEVKEVNSEAYTYWKDGYFYFDELPLADIMKSIGRWYNV
;
A
#
# COMPACT_ATOMS: atom_id res chain seq x y z
N LEU A 1 61.83 -1.23 -19.37
CA LEU A 1 60.75 -0.37 -18.85
C LEU A 1 59.54 -1.23 -18.59
N ASP A 2 59.30 -1.57 -17.34
CA ASP A 2 58.29 -2.50 -16.87
C ASP A 2 57.07 -1.68 -16.37
N TYR A 3 55.91 -1.81 -17.07
CA TYR A 3 54.69 -1.08 -16.77
C TYR A 3 53.66 -1.96 -16.04
N THR A 4 54.07 -2.83 -15.11
CA THR A 4 53.19 -3.76 -14.39
C THR A 4 52.68 -3.25 -13.04
N ASN A 5 52.49 -1.94 -12.84
CA ASN A 5 51.90 -1.43 -11.58
C ASN A 5 50.89 -0.33 -11.86
N LEU A 6 49.82 -0.62 -12.60
CA LEU A 6 48.64 0.20 -12.56
C LEU A 6 47.82 -0.21 -11.32
N ALA A 7 48.02 0.59 -10.27
CA ALA A 7 47.27 0.51 -9.02
C ALA A 7 45.77 0.37 -9.31
N LYS A 8 45.17 -0.69 -8.81
CA LYS A 8 43.72 -0.83 -8.69
C LYS A 8 43.22 0.26 -7.76
N THR A 9 42.89 1.41 -8.34
CA THR A 9 42.16 2.44 -7.63
C THR A 9 40.75 1.89 -7.39
N SER A 10 40.55 1.32 -6.21
CA SER A 10 39.21 0.98 -5.75
C SER A 10 38.45 2.29 -5.59
N VAL A 11 37.58 2.58 -6.55
CA VAL A 11 36.60 3.66 -6.40
C VAL A 11 35.81 3.34 -5.14
N PRO A 12 35.77 4.23 -4.13
CA PRO A 12 34.99 3.97 -2.94
C PRO A 12 33.53 3.84 -3.38
N VAL A 13 32.95 2.65 -3.18
CA VAL A 13 31.51 2.43 -3.33
C VAL A 13 30.87 3.29 -2.24
N VAL A 14 30.44 4.50 -2.61
CA VAL A 14 29.64 5.34 -1.72
C VAL A 14 28.38 4.54 -1.43
N LYS A 15 28.32 3.92 -0.27
CA LYS A 15 27.13 3.24 0.24
C LYS A 15 26.08 4.34 0.37
N LYS A 16 25.25 4.50 -0.68
CA LYS A 16 24.17 5.48 -0.74
C LYS A 16 23.28 5.18 0.47
N MET A 17 23.34 6.01 1.49
CA MET A 17 22.48 5.86 2.66
C MET A 17 21.04 5.92 2.17
N LEU A 18 20.34 4.82 2.32
CA LEU A 18 18.91 4.78 2.04
C LEU A 18 18.22 5.72 3.01
N GLN A 19 17.64 6.77 2.46
CA GLN A 19 16.76 7.64 3.21
C GLN A 19 15.34 7.10 3.14
N THR A 20 14.64 7.17 4.24
CA THR A 20 13.22 6.84 4.34
C THR A 20 12.45 8.13 4.44
N HIS A 21 11.45 8.29 3.58
CA HIS A 21 10.52 9.41 3.62
C HIS A 21 9.24 8.99 4.33
N SER A 22 8.62 9.95 5.01
CA SER A 22 7.30 9.81 5.61
C SER A 22 6.42 10.97 5.13
N ILE A 23 5.27 10.64 4.56
CA ILE A 23 4.23 11.61 4.20
C ILE A 23 3.04 11.34 5.12
N VAL A 24 2.53 12.39 5.76
CA VAL A 24 1.35 12.36 6.62
C VAL A 24 0.28 13.24 5.98
N ILE A 25 -0.88 12.69 5.74
CA ILE A 25 -2.04 13.37 5.20
C ILE A 25 -2.99 13.67 6.35
N PRO A 26 -3.30 14.94 6.63
CA PRO A 26 -4.25 15.28 7.67
C PRO A 26 -5.68 14.90 7.27
N ARG A 27 -6.61 15.05 8.20
CA ARG A 27 -8.04 14.98 7.89
C ARG A 27 -8.43 16.07 6.89
N GLY A 28 -9.36 15.78 6.00
CA GLY A 28 -9.87 16.72 5.01
C GLY A 28 -9.03 16.83 3.75
N GLU A 29 -7.92 16.12 3.64
CA GLU A 29 -7.02 16.18 2.49
C GLU A 29 -6.75 14.81 1.88
N THR A 30 -6.42 14.81 0.60
CA THR A 30 -5.92 13.65 -0.13
C THR A 30 -4.64 14.03 -0.87
N PHE A 31 -3.79 13.07 -1.17
CA PHE A 31 -2.53 13.36 -1.84
C PHE A 31 -2.16 12.26 -2.82
N LYS A 32 -1.64 12.65 -3.98
CA LYS A 32 -1.08 11.73 -4.97
C LYS A 32 0.43 11.88 -5.02
N LEU A 33 1.16 10.76 -5.03
CA LEU A 33 2.60 10.73 -5.27
C LEU A 33 2.98 9.61 -6.24
N ILE A 34 4.19 9.74 -6.80
CA ILE A 34 4.81 8.71 -7.63
C ILE A 34 6.09 8.28 -6.95
N LEU A 35 6.23 6.98 -6.69
CA LEU A 35 7.43 6.40 -6.09
C LEU A 35 8.56 6.27 -7.12
N CYS A 36 9.77 5.98 -6.64
CA CYS A 36 10.97 5.91 -7.49
C CYS A 36 10.94 4.80 -8.57
N ASP A 37 10.06 3.82 -8.43
CA ASP A 37 9.82 2.73 -9.40
C ASP A 37 8.69 3.05 -10.39
N GLY A 38 8.11 4.26 -10.33
CA GLY A 38 6.98 4.69 -11.13
C GLY A 38 5.61 4.25 -10.59
N THR A 39 5.56 3.56 -9.44
CA THR A 39 4.30 3.23 -8.78
C THR A 39 3.57 4.51 -8.36
N GLU A 40 2.31 4.63 -8.76
CA GLU A 40 1.44 5.73 -8.36
C GLU A 40 0.66 5.35 -7.10
N VAL A 41 0.62 6.26 -6.14
CA VAL A 41 -0.08 6.07 -4.86
C VAL A 41 -0.96 7.28 -4.60
N TRP A 42 -2.24 7.04 -4.30
CA TRP A 42 -3.16 8.05 -3.77
C TRP A 42 -3.38 7.74 -2.29
N LEU A 43 -3.18 8.72 -1.45
CA LEU A 43 -3.39 8.64 0.00
C LEU A 43 -4.68 9.35 0.36
N ASN A 44 -5.53 8.67 1.12
CA ASN A 44 -6.78 9.22 1.62
C ASN A 44 -6.55 10.06 2.90
N ALA A 45 -7.58 10.76 3.34
CA ALA A 45 -7.58 11.57 4.56
C ALA A 45 -7.16 10.76 5.79
N ASN A 46 -6.40 11.41 6.69
CA ASN A 46 -5.88 10.81 7.92
C ASN A 46 -5.02 9.56 7.65
N SER A 47 -4.13 9.62 6.67
CA SER A 47 -3.26 8.51 6.29
C SER A 47 -1.79 8.90 6.32
N LYS A 48 -0.93 7.90 6.47
CA LYS A 48 0.53 8.07 6.46
C LYS A 48 1.18 6.97 5.63
N LEU A 49 2.14 7.35 4.80
CA LEU A 49 2.96 6.43 4.03
C LEU A 49 4.43 6.64 4.35
N VAL A 50 5.11 5.53 4.68
CA VAL A 50 6.57 5.49 4.86
C VAL A 50 7.17 4.66 3.75
N TYR A 51 8.14 5.20 3.02
CA TYR A 51 8.74 4.56 1.86
C TYR A 51 10.21 4.96 1.69
N PRO A 52 11.08 4.10 1.12
CA PRO A 52 12.48 4.43 0.86
C PRO A 52 12.63 5.30 -0.38
N THR A 53 13.68 6.11 -0.44
CA THR A 53 14.03 6.91 -1.63
C THR A 53 14.42 6.06 -2.84
N ALA A 54 14.80 4.79 -2.62
CA ALA A 54 15.07 3.81 -3.67
C ALA A 54 14.82 2.39 -3.14
N PHE A 55 14.25 1.53 -3.97
CA PHE A 55 14.03 0.12 -3.66
C PHE A 55 15.28 -0.71 -4.02
N ILE A 56 16.26 -0.79 -3.13
CA ILE A 56 17.52 -1.53 -3.37
C ILE A 56 17.45 -2.97 -2.86
N GLU A 57 16.53 -3.28 -1.93
CA GLU A 57 16.34 -4.61 -1.36
C GLU A 57 15.69 -5.59 -2.36
N LYS A 58 15.52 -6.85 -1.97
CA LYS A 58 14.86 -7.88 -2.80
C LYS A 58 13.38 -7.62 -3.04
N GLU A 59 12.77 -6.75 -2.24
CA GLU A 59 11.37 -6.36 -2.31
C GLU A 59 11.24 -4.83 -2.31
N ARG A 60 10.16 -4.31 -2.89
CA ARG A 60 9.77 -2.91 -2.87
C ARG A 60 8.78 -2.71 -1.72
N THR A 61 9.28 -2.40 -0.53
CA THR A 61 8.44 -2.34 0.68
C THR A 61 8.09 -0.91 1.05
N VAL A 62 6.80 -0.68 1.34
CA VAL A 62 6.25 0.54 1.93
C VAL A 62 5.42 0.18 3.17
N PHE A 63 5.26 1.14 4.08
CA PHE A 63 4.42 1.01 5.26
C PHE A 63 3.28 2.04 5.19
N LEU A 64 2.04 1.58 5.40
CA LEU A 64 0.82 2.38 5.34
C LEU A 64 0.08 2.34 6.69
N GLU A 65 -0.28 3.51 7.19
CA GLU A 65 -1.31 3.71 8.19
C GLU A 65 -2.48 4.45 7.51
N GLY A 66 -3.70 3.95 7.63
CA GLY A 66 -4.87 4.56 6.98
C GLY A 66 -5.27 3.92 5.65
N GLU A 67 -5.56 4.72 4.62
CA GLU A 67 -6.06 4.22 3.34
C GLU A 67 -5.28 4.76 2.15
N ALA A 68 -4.95 3.86 1.22
CA ALA A 68 -4.30 4.23 -0.03
C ALA A 68 -4.73 3.32 -1.19
N TYR A 69 -4.86 3.94 -2.36
CA TYR A 69 -4.95 3.24 -3.63
C TYR A 69 -3.58 3.19 -4.28
N PHE A 70 -3.21 2.01 -4.78
CA PHE A 70 -1.95 1.73 -5.43
C PHE A 70 -2.16 1.30 -6.87
N LYS A 71 -1.44 1.95 -7.79
CA LYS A 71 -1.24 1.49 -9.15
C LYS A 71 0.22 1.12 -9.31
N VAL A 72 0.53 -0.16 -9.04
CA VAL A 72 1.90 -0.64 -8.94
C VAL A 72 2.47 -0.93 -10.32
N THR A 73 3.64 -0.37 -10.60
CA THR A 73 4.41 -0.66 -11.82
C THR A 73 4.79 -2.14 -11.85
N LYS A 74 4.54 -2.80 -12.99
CA LYS A 74 4.85 -4.22 -13.18
C LYS A 74 6.35 -4.47 -13.15
N ASP A 75 6.79 -5.33 -12.23
CA ASP A 75 8.19 -5.73 -12.05
C ASP A 75 8.24 -7.16 -11.48
N ALA A 76 9.32 -7.89 -11.77
CA ALA A 76 9.59 -9.21 -11.17
C ALA A 76 9.88 -9.11 -9.67
N LYS A 77 10.34 -7.94 -9.19
CA LYS A 77 10.59 -7.63 -7.79
C LYS A 77 9.27 -7.33 -7.08
N PRO A 78 8.89 -8.11 -6.07
CA PRO A 78 7.62 -7.92 -5.39
C PRO A 78 7.48 -6.53 -4.76
N PHE A 79 6.28 -5.96 -4.83
CA PHE A 79 5.89 -4.77 -4.09
C PHE A 79 5.07 -5.20 -2.86
N ILE A 80 5.47 -4.71 -1.69
CA ILE A 80 4.91 -5.08 -0.41
C ILE A 80 4.32 -3.84 0.26
N VAL A 81 3.03 -3.87 0.57
CA VAL A 81 2.41 -2.89 1.47
C VAL A 81 2.24 -3.57 2.82
N LYS A 82 2.86 -2.98 3.85
CA LYS A 82 2.70 -3.39 5.24
C LYS A 82 1.84 -2.37 5.97
N THR A 83 0.94 -2.84 6.80
CA THR A 83 0.21 -2.05 7.78
C THR A 83 0.47 -2.61 9.17
N ASP A 84 -0.15 -2.08 10.21
CA ASP A 84 -0.06 -2.66 11.55
C ASP A 84 -0.74 -4.03 11.66
N TYR A 85 -1.67 -4.35 10.74
CA TYR A 85 -2.54 -5.54 10.87
C TYR A 85 -2.32 -6.58 9.77
N LEU A 86 -1.94 -6.15 8.58
CA LEU A 86 -1.82 -7.02 7.41
C LEU A 86 -0.63 -6.68 6.51
N GLN A 87 -0.29 -7.62 5.66
CA GLN A 87 0.70 -7.46 4.60
C GLN A 87 0.09 -7.86 3.27
N THR A 88 0.24 -6.99 2.27
CA THR A 88 -0.18 -7.22 0.89
C THR A 88 1.05 -7.36 -0.01
N LYS A 89 1.06 -8.35 -0.92
CA LYS A 89 2.16 -8.61 -1.85
C LYS A 89 1.65 -8.69 -3.28
N VAL A 90 2.30 -7.94 -4.18
CA VAL A 90 1.93 -7.85 -5.60
C VAL A 90 3.16 -7.76 -6.51
N LEU A 91 2.98 -7.94 -7.84
CA LEU A 91 4.03 -7.78 -8.86
C LEU A 91 3.75 -6.64 -9.86
N GLY A 92 2.47 -6.22 -9.97
CA GLY A 92 2.02 -5.17 -10.90
C GLY A 92 0.50 -5.20 -10.94
N THR A 93 -0.14 -4.39 -10.12
CA THR A 93 -1.52 -4.59 -9.67
C THR A 93 -2.14 -3.26 -9.30
N GLU A 94 -3.43 -3.10 -9.55
CA GLU A 94 -4.22 -1.98 -9.05
C GLU A 94 -5.11 -2.48 -7.90
N PHE A 95 -4.96 -1.89 -6.71
CA PHE A 95 -5.68 -2.31 -5.51
C PHE A 95 -5.78 -1.17 -4.49
N ASN A 96 -6.78 -1.26 -3.64
CA ASN A 96 -6.98 -0.37 -2.49
C ASN A 96 -6.63 -1.12 -1.19
N VAL A 97 -5.95 -0.44 -0.28
CA VAL A 97 -5.73 -0.93 1.09
C VAL A 97 -6.31 0.09 2.04
N LYS A 98 -7.22 -0.34 2.89
CA LYS A 98 -7.79 0.44 3.98
C LYS A 98 -7.43 -0.24 5.29
N SER A 99 -6.74 0.44 6.20
CA SER A 99 -6.23 -0.13 7.44
C SER A 99 -6.05 0.95 8.50
N TYR A 100 -7.17 1.55 8.94
CA TYR A 100 -7.18 2.52 10.04
C TYR A 100 -7.20 1.84 11.41
N THR A 101 -7.90 0.72 11.53
CA THR A 101 -7.96 -0.16 12.71
C THR A 101 -7.97 -1.62 12.26
N ALA A 102 -7.83 -2.57 13.18
CA ALA A 102 -7.91 -3.99 12.85
C ALA A 102 -9.26 -4.34 12.20
N GLU A 103 -10.37 -3.85 12.79
CA GLU A 103 -11.73 -4.14 12.34
C GLU A 103 -12.08 -3.41 11.03
N ASP A 104 -11.33 -2.40 10.65
CA ASP A 104 -11.50 -1.63 9.41
C ASP A 104 -10.30 -1.88 8.47
N SER A 105 -9.82 -3.13 8.41
CA SER A 105 -8.70 -3.52 7.55
C SER A 105 -9.18 -4.36 6.38
N HIS A 106 -9.06 -3.77 5.17
CA HIS A 106 -9.54 -4.32 3.90
C HIS A 106 -8.47 -4.23 2.83
N VAL A 107 -8.49 -5.20 1.92
CA VAL A 107 -7.72 -5.14 0.66
C VAL A 107 -8.67 -5.46 -0.49
N THR A 108 -8.92 -4.48 -1.34
CA THR A 108 -9.80 -4.61 -2.51
C THR A 108 -8.97 -4.68 -3.78
N LEU A 109 -9.15 -5.73 -4.59
CA LEU A 109 -8.42 -5.92 -5.84
C LEU A 109 -9.21 -5.41 -7.04
N ILE A 110 -8.65 -4.45 -7.78
CA ILE A 110 -9.22 -3.88 -9.00
C ILE A 110 -8.71 -4.65 -10.23
N SER A 111 -7.39 -4.78 -10.39
CA SER A 111 -6.80 -5.52 -11.50
C SER A 111 -5.49 -6.18 -11.13
N GLY A 112 -5.17 -7.32 -11.75
CA GLY A 112 -3.95 -8.09 -11.51
C GLY A 112 -4.13 -9.22 -10.49
N LYS A 113 -3.16 -9.40 -9.58
CA LYS A 113 -3.18 -10.43 -8.52
C LYS A 113 -2.63 -9.86 -7.23
N VAL A 114 -3.27 -10.19 -6.12
CA VAL A 114 -2.87 -9.81 -4.77
C VAL A 114 -2.78 -11.04 -3.89
N GLN A 115 -1.73 -11.10 -3.09
CA GLN A 115 -1.61 -12.00 -1.94
C GLN A 115 -1.68 -11.17 -0.67
N VAL A 116 -2.60 -11.51 0.23
CA VAL A 116 -2.77 -10.83 1.52
C VAL A 116 -2.61 -11.82 2.66
N ARG A 117 -1.99 -11.37 3.76
CA ARG A 117 -1.95 -12.12 5.03
C ARG A 117 -2.08 -11.18 6.21
N SER A 118 -2.64 -11.66 7.32
CA SER A 118 -2.58 -10.93 8.59
C SER A 118 -1.25 -11.16 9.31
N HIS A 119 -0.95 -10.34 10.31
CA HIS A 119 0.22 -10.56 11.16
C HIS A 119 0.04 -11.74 12.11
N GLU A 120 -1.20 -12.07 12.45
CA GLU A 120 -1.54 -13.20 13.32
C GLU A 120 -1.54 -14.55 12.59
N ASN A 121 -1.73 -14.54 11.27
CA ASN A 121 -1.77 -15.73 10.44
C ASN A 121 -0.78 -15.65 9.29
N ALA A 122 0.20 -16.53 9.27
CA ALA A 122 1.24 -16.56 8.23
C ALA A 122 0.74 -17.03 6.84
N ARG A 123 -0.50 -17.56 6.75
CA ARG A 123 -1.05 -18.07 5.49
C ARG A 123 -1.51 -16.91 4.60
N PHE A 124 -1.04 -16.92 3.36
CA PHE A 124 -1.53 -15.99 2.34
C PHE A 124 -2.88 -16.42 1.79
N VAL A 125 -3.72 -15.42 1.53
CA VAL A 125 -4.96 -15.52 0.76
C VAL A 125 -4.74 -14.84 -0.58
N ASP A 126 -5.02 -15.54 -1.68
CA ASP A 126 -4.96 -14.98 -3.03
C ASP A 126 -6.28 -14.31 -3.37
N LEU A 127 -6.23 -13.09 -3.91
CA LEU A 127 -7.39 -12.37 -4.40
C LEU A 127 -7.42 -12.32 -5.93
N GLU A 128 -8.61 -12.41 -6.48
CA GLU A 128 -8.94 -12.16 -7.87
C GLU A 128 -9.57 -10.76 -8.04
N PRO A 129 -9.52 -10.14 -9.23
CA PRO A 129 -10.19 -8.88 -9.49
C PRO A 129 -11.69 -8.91 -9.11
N GLY A 130 -12.18 -7.82 -8.53
CA GLY A 130 -13.57 -7.74 -8.05
C GLY A 130 -13.78 -8.34 -6.66
N LYS A 131 -12.72 -8.73 -5.96
CA LYS A 131 -12.80 -9.26 -4.59
C LYS A 131 -12.25 -8.26 -3.58
N ASP A 132 -12.86 -8.26 -2.40
CA ASP A 132 -12.41 -7.58 -1.18
C ASP A 132 -12.12 -8.60 -0.09
N ALA A 133 -10.97 -8.47 0.57
CA ALA A 133 -10.59 -9.26 1.73
C ALA A 133 -10.65 -8.40 2.98
N MET A 134 -11.61 -8.66 3.84
CA MET A 134 -11.79 -8.02 5.14
C MET A 134 -11.10 -8.86 6.24
N LEU A 135 -10.25 -8.24 7.05
CA LEU A 135 -9.63 -8.90 8.19
C LEU A 135 -10.64 -9.09 9.33
N LEU A 136 -10.74 -10.31 9.81
CA LEU A 136 -11.57 -10.67 10.95
C LEU A 136 -10.77 -10.66 12.26
N SER A 137 -11.47 -10.62 13.39
CA SER A 137 -10.89 -10.57 14.73
C SER A 137 -10.06 -11.81 15.11
N ASP A 138 -10.23 -12.92 14.41
CA ASP A 138 -9.45 -14.16 14.58
C ASP A 138 -8.20 -14.22 13.68
N GLY A 139 -7.90 -13.13 12.96
CA GLY A 139 -6.77 -13.04 12.03
C GLY A 139 -6.99 -13.73 10.68
N LEU A 140 -8.19 -14.23 10.40
CA LEU A 140 -8.58 -14.76 9.10
C LEU A 140 -9.12 -13.64 8.18
N PHE A 141 -9.29 -13.94 6.90
CA PHE A 141 -9.93 -13.03 5.94
C PHE A 141 -11.28 -13.57 5.48
N GLU A 142 -12.29 -12.72 5.56
CA GLU A 142 -13.52 -12.91 4.81
C GLU A 142 -13.35 -12.30 3.42
N VAL A 143 -13.57 -13.10 2.38
CA VAL A 143 -13.43 -12.64 0.98
C VAL A 143 -14.81 -12.55 0.36
N LYS A 144 -15.16 -11.35 -0.13
CA LYS A 144 -16.45 -11.06 -0.78
C LYS A 144 -16.25 -10.55 -2.20
N GLU A 145 -17.23 -10.79 -3.05
CA GLU A 145 -17.36 -10.15 -4.34
C GLU A 145 -17.93 -8.73 -4.16
N VAL A 146 -17.28 -7.74 -4.78
CA VAL A 146 -17.66 -6.32 -4.63
C VAL A 146 -17.52 -5.59 -5.96
N ASN A 147 -18.17 -4.42 -6.06
CA ASN A 147 -17.83 -3.45 -7.10
C ASN A 147 -16.48 -2.77 -6.73
N SER A 148 -15.37 -3.41 -7.10
CA SER A 148 -14.03 -2.98 -6.67
C SER A 148 -13.64 -1.58 -7.15
N GLU A 149 -14.17 -1.11 -8.28
CA GLU A 149 -13.95 0.25 -8.76
C GLU A 149 -14.52 1.29 -7.78
N ALA A 150 -15.69 1.01 -7.20
CA ALA A 150 -16.36 1.90 -6.28
C ALA A 150 -15.53 2.17 -5.00
N TYR A 151 -14.70 1.21 -4.58
CA TYR A 151 -13.76 1.38 -3.46
C TYR A 151 -12.63 2.37 -3.74
N THR A 152 -12.51 2.85 -4.98
CA THR A 152 -11.51 3.83 -5.38
C THR A 152 -12.09 5.22 -5.67
N TYR A 153 -13.41 5.40 -5.63
CA TYR A 153 -14.08 6.66 -5.99
C TYR A 153 -13.70 7.83 -5.09
N TRP A 154 -13.24 7.56 -3.87
CA TRP A 154 -12.76 8.59 -2.96
C TRP A 154 -11.59 9.40 -3.55
N LYS A 155 -10.70 8.82 -4.37
CA LYS A 155 -9.60 9.53 -5.03
C LYS A 155 -10.09 10.59 -6.03
N ASP A 156 -11.32 10.46 -6.51
CA ASP A 156 -12.00 11.37 -7.43
C ASP A 156 -13.04 12.28 -6.70
N GLY A 157 -13.09 12.23 -5.35
CA GLY A 157 -13.93 13.05 -4.52
C GLY A 157 -15.34 12.52 -4.29
N TYR A 158 -15.61 11.25 -4.58
CA TYR A 158 -16.92 10.63 -4.39
C TYR A 158 -16.89 9.62 -3.25
N PHE A 159 -17.97 9.54 -2.48
CA PHE A 159 -18.21 8.48 -1.52
C PHE A 159 -19.06 7.38 -2.15
N TYR A 160 -18.67 6.16 -1.87
CA TYR A 160 -19.48 4.99 -2.14
C TYR A 160 -19.62 4.18 -0.85
N PHE A 161 -20.84 3.90 -0.46
CA PHE A 161 -21.17 3.09 0.70
C PHE A 161 -22.18 2.03 0.27
N ASP A 162 -21.88 0.78 0.55
CA ASP A 162 -22.72 -0.36 0.22
C ASP A 162 -22.92 -1.19 1.50
N GLU A 163 -24.15 -1.25 1.97
CA GLU A 163 -24.58 -2.00 3.15
C GLU A 163 -23.72 -1.78 4.43
N LEU A 164 -23.08 -0.60 4.55
CA LEU A 164 -22.25 -0.27 5.71
C LEU A 164 -23.08 0.28 6.87
N PRO A 165 -22.73 -0.08 8.12
CA PRO A 165 -23.32 0.55 9.30
C PRO A 165 -23.12 2.08 9.27
N LEU A 166 -24.15 2.83 9.68
CA LEU A 166 -24.09 4.30 9.72
C LEU A 166 -22.88 4.83 10.51
N ALA A 167 -22.49 4.12 11.59
CA ALA A 167 -21.33 4.47 12.40
C ALA A 167 -20.02 4.48 11.57
N ASP A 168 -19.85 3.53 10.64
CA ASP A 168 -18.65 3.42 9.81
C ASP A 168 -18.68 4.43 8.65
N ILE A 169 -19.87 4.71 8.11
CA ILE A 169 -20.09 5.83 7.18
C ILE A 169 -19.69 7.14 7.84
N MET A 170 -20.15 7.42 9.08
CA MET A 170 -19.83 8.64 9.82
C MET A 170 -18.34 8.78 10.13
N LYS A 171 -17.64 7.67 10.44
CA LYS A 171 -16.17 7.68 10.60
C LYS A 171 -15.45 8.12 9.31
N SER A 172 -15.91 7.63 8.16
CA SER A 172 -15.34 8.00 6.85
C SER A 172 -15.59 9.45 6.52
N ILE A 173 -16.83 9.93 6.68
CA ILE A 173 -17.22 11.33 6.50
C ILE A 173 -16.45 12.24 7.48
N GLY A 174 -16.31 11.84 8.74
CA GLY A 174 -15.57 12.59 9.76
C GLY A 174 -14.09 12.77 9.40
N ARG A 175 -13.45 11.76 8.78
CA ARG A 175 -12.07 11.90 8.28
C ARG A 175 -11.97 12.91 7.13
N TRP A 176 -12.95 12.92 6.21
CA TRP A 176 -12.96 13.77 5.03
C TRP A 176 -13.29 15.23 5.33
N TYR A 177 -14.20 15.50 6.25
CA TYR A 177 -14.64 16.86 6.57
C TYR A 177 -14.00 17.41 7.85
N ASN A 178 -13.11 16.64 8.48
CA ASN A 178 -12.41 17.01 9.71
C ASN A 178 -13.37 17.39 10.86
N VAL A 179 -14.43 16.64 11.05
CA VAL A 179 -15.46 16.78 12.07
C VAL A 179 -15.50 15.59 13.01
#